data_ba4095e0173c849cf997c0debe217841
#
_entry.id   ba4095e0173c849cf997c0debe217841
#
_cell.length_a   1.000
_cell.length_b   1.000
_cell.length_c   1.000
_cell.angle_alpha   90.00
_cell.angle_beta   90.00
_cell.angle_gamma   90.00
#
_symmetry.space_group_name_H-M   'P 1'
#
loop_
_entity.id
_entity.type
_entity.pdbx_description
1 polymer ?
#
loop_
_entity_poly.entity_id
_entity_poly.type
_entity_poly.pdbx_seq_one_letter_code
_entity_poly.pdbx_strand_id
1 'polypeptide(L)'
;KVYLGGTLFEAFIARNMFKEYCEFIKKLEVNTVEISDGSIKMDHTKKCEYIHQLSSQGMTVFSEVGYKSASKIMAPSQWIKMMSKEIEAGSWKVIAEARESGNVGLYRSGGEVRSDLIEEILTKIEKDKILWEAPKKQQQVFFIKLLGANVNLGNISTNDVIPLECLRQGLRGDTFFNFLKE
;
A
#
# COMPACT_ATOMS: atom_id res chain seq x y z
N LYS A 1 11.04 10.95 0.38
CA LYS A 1 11.75 9.66 0.49
C LYS A 1 11.60 8.90 -0.82
N VAL A 2 12.63 8.15 -1.21
CA VAL A 2 12.60 7.21 -2.34
C VAL A 2 12.66 5.81 -1.75
N TYR A 3 11.90 4.87 -2.31
CA TYR A 3 11.97 3.47 -1.94
C TYR A 3 12.02 2.56 -3.17
N LEU A 4 12.58 1.38 -2.99
CA LEU A 4 12.62 0.35 -4.02
C LEU A 4 11.33 -0.46 -3.96
N GLY A 5 10.68 -0.63 -5.11
CA GLY A 5 9.42 -1.35 -5.22
C GLY A 5 9.54 -2.85 -4.95
N GLY A 6 8.46 -3.46 -4.50
CA GLY A 6 8.41 -4.85 -4.02
C GLY A 6 8.76 -5.91 -5.05
N THR A 7 8.50 -5.68 -6.34
CA THR A 7 8.88 -6.63 -7.39
C THR A 7 10.40 -6.87 -7.46
N LEU A 8 11.22 -5.86 -7.14
CA LEU A 8 12.66 -6.05 -7.03
C LEU A 8 13.02 -6.99 -5.88
N PHE A 9 12.42 -6.80 -4.71
CA PHE A 9 12.57 -7.71 -3.57
C PHE A 9 12.17 -9.15 -3.98
N GLU A 10 11.00 -9.33 -4.58
CA GLU A 10 10.51 -10.63 -5.03
C GLU A 10 11.48 -11.31 -6.01
N ALA A 11 12.12 -10.53 -6.90
CA ALA A 11 13.09 -11.05 -7.87
C ALA A 11 14.33 -11.64 -7.20
N PHE A 12 14.80 -11.05 -6.10
CA PHE A 12 15.89 -11.60 -5.29
C PHE A 12 15.45 -12.82 -4.50
N ILE A 13 14.26 -12.76 -3.87
CA ILE A 13 13.75 -13.87 -3.06
C ILE A 13 13.48 -15.13 -3.90
N ALA A 14 12.92 -14.97 -5.09
CA ALA A 14 12.70 -16.08 -6.04
C ALA A 14 14.00 -16.81 -6.44
N ARG A 15 15.15 -16.18 -6.22
CA ARG A 15 16.49 -16.71 -6.49
C ARG A 15 17.25 -17.13 -5.24
N ASN A 16 16.59 -17.07 -4.06
CA ASN A 16 17.21 -17.31 -2.75
C ASN A 16 18.39 -16.36 -2.44
N MET A 17 18.32 -15.11 -2.90
CA MET A 17 19.38 -14.10 -2.84
C MET A 17 19.04 -12.96 -1.86
N PHE A 18 18.52 -13.28 -0.68
CA PHE A 18 18.15 -12.23 0.29
C PHE A 18 19.38 -11.47 0.83
N LYS A 19 20.50 -12.15 1.03
CA LYS A 19 21.75 -11.50 1.47
C LYS A 19 22.23 -10.49 0.44
N GLU A 20 22.25 -10.88 -0.83
CA GLU A 20 22.63 -10.03 -1.95
C GLU A 20 21.64 -8.86 -2.12
N TYR A 21 20.34 -9.06 -1.84
CA TYR A 21 19.39 -7.96 -1.77
C TYR A 21 19.79 -6.93 -0.70
N CYS A 22 20.12 -7.38 0.50
CA CYS A 22 20.58 -6.48 1.57
C CYS A 22 21.87 -5.73 1.21
N GLU A 23 22.82 -6.38 0.54
CA GLU A 23 24.05 -5.75 0.05
C GLU A 23 23.73 -4.74 -1.06
N PHE A 24 22.82 -5.08 -1.97
CA PHE A 24 22.42 -4.22 -3.08
C PHE A 24 21.76 -2.92 -2.59
N ILE A 25 20.79 -3.00 -1.66
CA ILE A 25 20.14 -1.80 -1.12
C ILE A 25 21.11 -0.90 -0.35
N LYS A 26 22.07 -1.47 0.38
CA LYS A 26 23.14 -0.72 1.04
C LYS A 26 24.02 0.02 0.03
N LYS A 27 24.41 -0.65 -1.07
CA LYS A 27 25.22 -0.05 -2.14
C LYS A 27 24.51 1.12 -2.84
N LEU A 28 23.17 1.07 -2.90
CA LEU A 28 22.36 2.15 -3.47
C LEU A 28 22.10 3.30 -2.48
N GLU A 29 22.55 3.16 -1.23
CA GLU A 29 22.29 4.12 -0.13
C GLU A 29 20.79 4.39 0.09
N VAL A 30 19.93 3.41 -0.24
CA VAL A 30 18.48 3.49 -0.02
C VAL A 30 18.15 2.93 1.36
N ASN A 31 17.41 3.69 2.14
CA ASN A 31 16.99 3.31 3.49
C ASN A 31 15.50 2.95 3.60
N THR A 32 14.80 2.89 2.49
CA THR A 32 13.37 2.59 2.46
C THR A 32 13.08 1.55 1.38
N VAL A 33 12.37 0.50 1.72
CA VAL A 33 12.08 -0.64 0.85
C VAL A 33 10.62 -1.06 0.95
N GLU A 34 10.14 -1.73 -0.08
CA GLU A 34 8.83 -2.37 -0.10
C GLU A 34 9.00 -3.89 -0.14
N ILE A 35 8.27 -4.58 0.71
CA ILE A 35 8.19 -6.04 0.78
C ILE A 35 6.84 -6.48 0.26
N SER A 36 6.83 -7.18 -0.86
CA SER A 36 5.62 -7.73 -1.48
C SER A 36 5.77 -9.23 -1.77
N ASP A 37 4.66 -9.88 -2.09
CA ASP A 37 4.58 -11.28 -2.47
C ASP A 37 3.57 -11.53 -3.61
N GLY A 38 3.29 -10.47 -4.37
CA GLY A 38 2.28 -10.51 -5.42
C GLY A 38 2.65 -11.31 -6.66
N SER A 39 3.95 -11.48 -6.95
CA SER A 39 4.45 -12.22 -8.12
C SER A 39 5.02 -13.61 -7.76
N ILE A 40 5.25 -13.88 -6.47
CA ILE A 40 5.80 -15.15 -5.98
C ILE A 40 4.88 -15.77 -4.94
N LYS A 41 5.02 -17.08 -4.73
CA LYS A 41 4.40 -17.73 -3.57
C LYS A 41 5.35 -17.59 -2.39
N MET A 42 4.90 -16.93 -1.36
CA MET A 42 5.61 -16.78 -0.10
C MET A 42 4.67 -17.08 1.07
N ASP A 43 5.16 -17.82 2.05
CA ASP A 43 4.45 -17.96 3.32
C ASP A 43 4.43 -16.62 4.06
N HIS A 44 3.29 -16.25 4.64
CA HIS A 44 3.13 -14.97 5.31
C HIS A 44 4.05 -14.83 6.55
N THR A 45 4.33 -15.93 7.24
CA THR A 45 5.29 -15.94 8.36
C THR A 45 6.68 -15.58 7.84
N LYS A 46 7.08 -16.17 6.70
CA LYS A 46 8.36 -15.85 6.07
C LYS A 46 8.46 -14.40 5.62
N LYS A 47 7.37 -13.85 5.09
CA LYS A 47 7.28 -12.41 4.77
C LYS A 47 7.52 -11.54 6.01
N CYS A 48 6.85 -11.86 7.12
CA CYS A 48 7.05 -11.16 8.39
C CYS A 48 8.50 -11.27 8.91
N GLU A 49 9.17 -12.41 8.71
CA GLU A 49 10.59 -12.56 9.04
C GLU A 49 11.48 -11.58 8.23
N TYR A 50 11.24 -11.44 6.92
CA TYR A 50 11.99 -10.48 6.10
C TYR A 50 11.72 -9.02 6.53
N ILE A 51 10.46 -8.69 6.82
CA ILE A 51 10.09 -7.38 7.37
C ILE A 51 10.88 -7.10 8.64
N HIS A 52 10.86 -8.05 9.59
CA HIS A 52 11.58 -7.93 10.86
C HIS A 52 13.08 -7.78 10.66
N GLN A 53 13.69 -8.59 9.79
CA GLN A 53 15.12 -8.53 9.53
C GLN A 53 15.56 -7.17 8.95
N LEU A 54 14.78 -6.61 8.02
CA LEU A 54 15.10 -5.32 7.41
C LEU A 54 14.85 -4.15 8.36
N SER A 55 13.72 -4.17 9.09
CA SER A 55 13.41 -3.12 10.08
C SER A 55 14.43 -3.10 11.22
N SER A 56 14.87 -4.26 11.71
CA SER A 56 15.92 -4.40 12.75
C SER A 56 17.29 -3.88 12.29
N GLN A 57 17.53 -3.80 10.98
CA GLN A 57 18.73 -3.19 10.40
C GLN A 57 18.58 -1.67 10.17
N GLY A 58 17.49 -1.05 10.65
CA GLY A 58 17.24 0.38 10.54
C GLY A 58 16.59 0.80 9.22
N MET A 59 16.12 -0.15 8.39
CA MET A 59 15.37 0.17 7.18
C MET A 59 13.95 0.63 7.50
N THR A 60 13.43 1.61 6.78
CA THR A 60 12.00 1.91 6.74
C THR A 60 11.34 0.92 5.79
N VAL A 61 10.46 0.07 6.31
CA VAL A 61 9.83 -1.00 5.54
C VAL A 61 8.38 -0.66 5.25
N PHE A 62 8.00 -0.63 3.98
CA PHE A 62 6.62 -0.80 3.54
C PHE A 62 6.36 -2.29 3.28
N SER A 63 5.16 -2.76 3.53
CA SER A 63 4.75 -4.11 3.14
C SER A 63 3.37 -4.09 2.48
N GLU A 64 3.16 -4.94 1.49
CA GLU A 64 1.97 -4.92 0.66
C GLU A 64 1.05 -6.07 1.03
N VAL A 65 -0.23 -5.78 1.29
CA VAL A 65 -1.28 -6.77 1.56
C VAL A 65 -2.37 -6.68 0.49
N GLY A 66 -2.76 -7.83 -0.03
CA GLY A 66 -3.83 -7.97 -1.00
C GLY A 66 -3.49 -8.98 -2.10
N TYR A 67 -4.50 -9.52 -2.77
CA TYR A 67 -4.28 -10.37 -3.92
C TYR A 67 -4.23 -9.56 -5.21
N LYS A 68 -3.21 -9.79 -6.01
CA LYS A 68 -3.07 -9.21 -7.36
C LYS A 68 -3.95 -9.88 -8.42
N SER A 69 -4.82 -10.80 -8.04
CA SER A 69 -5.70 -11.54 -8.94
C SER A 69 -7.16 -11.24 -8.69
N ALA A 70 -7.89 -10.84 -9.73
CA ALA A 70 -9.34 -10.61 -9.67
C ALA A 70 -10.15 -11.89 -9.35
N SER A 71 -9.57 -13.07 -9.55
CA SER A 71 -10.22 -14.36 -9.25
C SER A 71 -10.22 -14.72 -7.76
N LYS A 72 -9.48 -13.99 -6.92
CA LYS A 72 -9.37 -14.25 -5.48
C LYS A 72 -9.80 -13.03 -4.69
N ILE A 73 -10.84 -13.21 -3.88
CA ILE A 73 -11.30 -12.19 -2.94
C ILE A 73 -10.81 -12.58 -1.55
N MET A 74 -10.07 -11.69 -0.92
CA MET A 74 -9.65 -11.85 0.46
C MET A 74 -10.74 -11.32 1.41
N ALA A 75 -11.07 -12.11 2.42
CA ALA A 75 -12.01 -11.69 3.46
C ALA A 75 -11.45 -10.54 4.29
N PRO A 76 -12.27 -9.61 4.78
CA PRO A 76 -11.82 -8.49 5.62
C PRO A 76 -10.98 -8.93 6.83
N SER A 77 -11.42 -9.97 7.53
CA SER A 77 -10.69 -10.52 8.68
C SER A 77 -9.27 -10.99 8.32
N GLN A 78 -9.07 -11.49 7.10
CA GLN A 78 -7.75 -11.90 6.61
C GLN A 78 -6.88 -10.68 6.29
N TRP A 79 -7.45 -9.62 5.70
CA TRP A 79 -6.77 -8.35 5.49
C TRP A 79 -6.24 -7.80 6.81
N ILE A 80 -7.12 -7.68 7.80
CA ILE A 80 -6.78 -7.17 9.14
C ILE A 80 -5.69 -8.01 9.78
N LYS A 81 -5.84 -9.34 9.75
CA LYS A 81 -4.86 -10.26 10.33
C LYS A 81 -3.47 -10.10 9.70
N MET A 82 -3.41 -10.00 8.37
CA MET A 82 -2.12 -9.85 7.66
C MET A 82 -1.51 -8.48 7.96
N MET A 83 -2.28 -7.39 7.82
CA MET A 83 -1.80 -6.04 8.12
C MET A 83 -1.28 -5.91 9.55
N SER A 84 -2.02 -6.41 10.55
CA SER A 84 -1.59 -6.38 11.95
C SER A 84 -0.25 -7.09 12.15
N LYS A 85 -0.11 -8.31 11.62
CA LYS A 85 1.14 -9.08 11.73
C LYS A 85 2.32 -8.42 11.04
N GLU A 86 2.11 -7.79 9.90
CA GLU A 86 3.16 -7.07 9.18
C GLU A 86 3.59 -5.80 9.92
N ILE A 87 2.65 -5.07 10.54
CA ILE A 87 2.96 -3.94 11.42
C ILE A 87 3.73 -4.41 12.66
N GLU A 88 3.28 -5.49 13.32
CA GLU A 88 3.97 -6.10 14.47
C GLU A 88 5.38 -6.56 14.12
N ALA A 89 5.59 -7.05 12.89
CA ALA A 89 6.90 -7.44 12.39
C ALA A 89 7.85 -6.25 12.11
N GLY A 90 7.35 -5.03 12.09
CA GLY A 90 8.15 -3.81 11.92
C GLY A 90 7.88 -3.02 10.65
N SER A 91 6.80 -3.30 9.91
CA SER A 91 6.37 -2.42 8.82
C SER A 91 6.03 -1.03 9.34
N TRP A 92 6.63 -0.03 8.73
CA TRP A 92 6.27 1.38 9.01
C TRP A 92 4.84 1.69 8.57
N LYS A 93 4.50 1.27 7.35
CA LYS A 93 3.14 1.30 6.82
C LYS A 93 2.87 0.05 6.00
N VAL A 94 1.61 -0.37 5.99
CA VAL A 94 1.13 -1.41 5.10
C VAL A 94 0.48 -0.79 3.87
N ILE A 95 0.77 -1.33 2.69
CA ILE A 95 0.18 -0.93 1.42
C ILE A 95 -1.05 -1.81 1.19
N ALA A 96 -2.20 -1.19 0.96
CA ALA A 96 -3.41 -1.89 0.57
C ALA A 96 -3.48 -1.96 -0.96
N GLU A 97 -3.33 -3.16 -1.49
CA GLU A 97 -3.14 -3.48 -2.92
C GLU A 97 -4.36 -3.16 -3.80
N ALA A 98 -4.13 -2.61 -4.96
CA ALA A 98 -5.14 -2.35 -5.98
C ALA A 98 -4.69 -2.56 -7.44
N ARG A 99 -3.41 -2.69 -7.71
CA ARG A 99 -2.76 -2.61 -9.03
C ARG A 99 -3.03 -1.30 -9.78
N GLU A 100 -2.26 -1.05 -10.83
CA GLU A 100 -2.45 0.10 -11.72
C GLU A 100 -3.84 0.15 -12.37
N SER A 101 -4.45 -1.03 -12.59
CA SER A 101 -5.79 -1.14 -13.16
C SER A 101 -6.90 -0.67 -12.22
N GLY A 102 -6.65 -0.65 -10.88
CA GLY A 102 -7.63 -0.26 -9.87
C GLY A 102 -8.91 -1.09 -9.90
N ASN A 103 -8.80 -2.40 -10.10
CA ASN A 103 -9.93 -3.33 -10.21
C ASN A 103 -9.71 -4.67 -9.49
N VAL A 104 -8.76 -4.70 -8.55
CA VAL A 104 -8.47 -5.84 -7.67
C VAL A 104 -8.27 -5.36 -6.24
N GLY A 105 -8.09 -6.27 -5.31
CA GLY A 105 -7.77 -5.96 -3.92
C GLY A 105 -8.85 -5.13 -3.24
N LEU A 106 -8.61 -3.83 -3.09
CA LEU A 106 -9.54 -2.86 -2.52
C LEU A 106 -10.77 -2.57 -3.41
N TYR A 107 -10.73 -3.00 -4.67
CA TYR A 107 -11.75 -2.65 -5.66
C TYR A 107 -12.43 -3.90 -6.23
N ARG A 108 -13.65 -3.70 -6.71
CA ARG A 108 -14.36 -4.68 -7.54
C ARG A 108 -13.82 -4.63 -8.96
N SER A 109 -14.19 -5.61 -9.78
CA SER A 109 -13.72 -5.71 -11.18
C SER A 109 -14.06 -4.48 -12.04
N GLY A 110 -15.14 -3.76 -11.72
CA GLY A 110 -15.51 -2.49 -12.35
C GLY A 110 -14.73 -1.28 -11.83
N GLY A 111 -13.93 -1.43 -10.78
CA GLY A 111 -13.17 -0.34 -10.16
C GLY A 111 -13.88 0.34 -9.00
N GLU A 112 -15.08 -0.12 -8.63
CA GLU A 112 -15.82 0.38 -7.48
C GLU A 112 -15.10 0.01 -6.18
N VAL A 113 -15.08 0.94 -5.25
CA VAL A 113 -14.46 0.75 -3.94
C VAL A 113 -15.26 -0.26 -3.10
N ARG A 114 -14.56 -1.17 -2.45
CA ARG A 114 -15.13 -2.06 -1.44
C ARG A 114 -15.20 -1.32 -0.10
N SER A 115 -16.16 -0.41 0.05
CA SER A 115 -16.30 0.44 1.24
C SER A 115 -16.46 -0.36 2.52
N ASP A 116 -17.23 -1.45 2.46
CA ASP A 116 -17.40 -2.43 3.54
C ASP A 116 -16.06 -2.99 4.06
N LEU A 117 -15.17 -3.36 3.15
CA LEU A 117 -13.82 -3.83 3.50
C LEU A 117 -12.99 -2.72 4.16
N ILE A 118 -13.01 -1.51 3.58
CA ILE A 118 -12.22 -0.38 4.09
C ILE A 118 -12.69 0.03 5.48
N GLU A 119 -14.00 0.12 5.69
CA GLU A 119 -14.58 0.43 6.99
C GLU A 119 -14.16 -0.61 8.05
N GLU A 120 -14.22 -1.91 7.72
CA GLU A 120 -13.81 -2.97 8.63
C GLU A 120 -12.30 -2.92 8.95
N ILE A 121 -11.43 -2.67 7.96
CA ILE A 121 -9.99 -2.47 8.19
C ILE A 121 -9.77 -1.31 9.18
N LEU A 122 -10.43 -0.18 8.97
CA LEU A 122 -10.29 1.02 9.80
C LEU A 122 -10.77 0.84 11.24
N THR A 123 -11.57 -0.19 11.54
CA THR A 123 -11.93 -0.52 12.95
C THR A 123 -10.77 -1.10 13.76
N LYS A 124 -9.70 -1.57 13.09
CA LYS A 124 -8.59 -2.33 13.72
C LYS A 124 -7.21 -1.76 13.41
N ILE A 125 -7.04 -1.13 12.26
CA ILE A 125 -5.77 -0.58 11.80
C ILE A 125 -5.91 0.94 11.70
N GLU A 126 -4.98 1.66 12.35
CA GLU A 126 -4.94 3.11 12.30
C GLU A 126 -4.72 3.59 10.85
N LYS A 127 -5.51 4.56 10.41
CA LYS A 127 -5.46 5.10 9.04
C LYS A 127 -4.06 5.56 8.62
N ASP A 128 -3.28 6.08 9.57
CA ASP A 128 -1.93 6.60 9.31
C ASP A 128 -0.89 5.48 9.13
N LYS A 129 -1.24 4.24 9.47
CA LYS A 129 -0.44 3.05 9.21
C LYS A 129 -0.70 2.43 7.84
N ILE A 130 -1.66 2.94 7.09
CA ILE A 130 -2.05 2.38 5.79
C ILE A 130 -1.70 3.37 4.67
N LEU A 131 -1.15 2.84 3.58
CA LEU A 131 -1.03 3.50 2.30
C LEU A 131 -2.03 2.84 1.34
N TRP A 132 -3.00 3.61 0.88
CA TRP A 132 -4.07 3.13 0.03
C TRP A 132 -3.70 3.30 -1.44
N GLU A 133 -3.63 2.25 -2.20
CA GLU A 133 -3.45 2.38 -3.64
C GLU A 133 -4.71 2.91 -4.29
N ALA A 134 -4.58 4.04 -5.00
CA ALA A 134 -5.68 4.75 -5.63
C ALA A 134 -5.29 5.25 -7.03
N PRO A 135 -5.09 4.34 -7.99
CA PRO A 135 -4.60 4.72 -9.32
C PRO A 135 -5.59 5.57 -10.14
N LYS A 136 -6.90 5.52 -9.81
CA LYS A 136 -7.92 6.28 -10.53
C LYS A 136 -8.41 7.48 -9.73
N LYS A 137 -8.70 8.59 -10.43
CA LYS A 137 -9.23 9.83 -9.83
C LYS A 137 -10.40 9.57 -8.87
N GLN A 138 -11.37 8.74 -9.26
CA GLN A 138 -12.54 8.45 -8.43
C GLN A 138 -12.16 7.78 -7.10
N GLN A 139 -11.14 6.94 -7.12
CA GLN A 139 -10.60 6.26 -5.94
C GLN A 139 -9.88 7.26 -5.03
N GLN A 140 -9.09 8.16 -5.61
CA GLN A 140 -8.43 9.25 -4.88
C GLN A 140 -9.47 10.15 -4.17
N VAL A 141 -10.52 10.55 -4.90
CA VAL A 141 -11.64 11.34 -4.36
C VAL A 141 -12.31 10.61 -3.20
N PHE A 142 -12.56 9.31 -3.34
CA PHE A 142 -13.17 8.51 -2.28
C PHE A 142 -12.36 8.58 -0.99
N PHE A 143 -11.05 8.29 -1.05
CA PHE A 143 -10.21 8.30 0.14
C PHE A 143 -10.03 9.69 0.74
N ILE A 144 -9.91 10.72 -0.09
CA ILE A 144 -9.83 12.11 0.38
C ILE A 144 -11.09 12.50 1.14
N LYS A 145 -12.27 12.13 0.64
CA LYS A 145 -13.54 12.40 1.32
C LYS A 145 -13.70 11.62 2.62
N LEU A 146 -13.28 10.37 2.63
CA LEU A 146 -13.43 9.49 3.78
C LEU A 146 -12.41 9.80 4.89
N LEU A 147 -11.13 10.05 4.55
CA LEU A 147 -10.02 10.08 5.50
C LEU A 147 -9.35 11.45 5.63
N GLY A 148 -9.75 12.41 4.78
CA GLY A 148 -9.21 13.76 4.77
C GLY A 148 -8.11 13.98 3.73
N ALA A 149 -7.76 15.25 3.53
CA ALA A 149 -6.79 15.69 2.51
C ALA A 149 -5.41 15.02 2.64
N ASN A 150 -4.98 14.71 3.87
CA ASN A 150 -3.66 14.16 4.18
C ASN A 150 -3.59 12.62 4.16
N VAL A 151 -4.61 11.94 3.64
CA VAL A 151 -4.62 10.48 3.53
C VAL A 151 -3.40 9.99 2.72
N ASN A 152 -2.79 8.89 3.17
CA ASN A 152 -1.67 8.27 2.44
C ASN A 152 -2.20 7.56 1.19
N LEU A 153 -1.87 8.05 0.02
CA LEU A 153 -2.25 7.45 -1.26
C LEU A 153 -0.99 6.97 -2.00
N GLY A 154 -1.11 5.80 -2.62
CA GLY A 154 -0.08 5.19 -3.46
C GLY A 154 -0.57 4.83 -4.85
N ASN A 155 0.34 4.31 -5.66
CA ASN A 155 0.10 3.92 -7.04
C ASN A 155 -0.48 5.08 -7.88
N ILE A 156 0.08 6.28 -7.68
CA ILE A 156 -0.32 7.50 -8.37
C ILE A 156 0.57 7.68 -9.60
N SER A 157 -0.03 7.79 -10.77
CA SER A 157 0.69 8.12 -12.00
C SER A 157 1.42 9.45 -11.87
N THR A 158 2.60 9.57 -12.46
CA THR A 158 3.36 10.83 -12.50
C THR A 158 2.56 11.99 -13.10
N ASN A 159 1.65 11.70 -14.01
CA ASN A 159 0.76 12.69 -14.62
C ASN A 159 -0.38 13.13 -13.69
N ASP A 160 -0.65 12.37 -12.63
CA ASP A 160 -1.74 12.63 -11.69
C ASP A 160 -1.30 13.36 -10.41
N VAL A 161 0.00 13.64 -10.25
CA VAL A 161 0.53 14.28 -9.04
C VAL A 161 -0.10 15.66 -8.81
N ILE A 162 -0.09 16.53 -9.82
CA ILE A 162 -0.71 17.86 -9.74
C ILE A 162 -2.24 17.76 -9.64
N PRO A 163 -2.94 16.97 -10.47
CA PRO A 163 -4.37 16.72 -10.30
C PRO A 163 -4.78 16.24 -8.91
N LEU A 164 -4.02 15.33 -8.32
CA LEU A 164 -4.25 14.83 -6.96
C LEU A 164 -4.08 15.94 -5.91
N GLU A 165 -3.04 16.76 -6.02
CA GLU A 165 -2.85 17.88 -5.10
C GLU A 165 -4.00 18.88 -5.21
N CYS A 166 -4.50 19.17 -6.42
CA CYS A 166 -5.69 19.99 -6.60
C CYS A 166 -6.93 19.38 -5.89
N LEU A 167 -7.08 18.04 -5.90
CA LEU A 167 -8.14 17.37 -5.14
C LEU A 167 -7.96 17.56 -3.62
N ARG A 168 -6.72 17.43 -3.12
CA ARG A 168 -6.40 17.60 -1.69
C ARG A 168 -6.67 19.02 -1.18
N GLN A 169 -6.47 20.01 -2.05
CA GLN A 169 -6.67 21.42 -1.74
C GLN A 169 -8.11 21.90 -1.98
N GLY A 170 -9.03 21.03 -2.41
CA GLY A 170 -10.40 21.42 -2.74
C GLY A 170 -10.51 22.30 -4.00
N LEU A 171 -9.50 22.29 -4.88
CA LEU A 171 -9.47 23.07 -6.10
C LEU A 171 -10.13 22.39 -7.31
N ARG A 172 -10.84 21.30 -7.07
CA ARG A 172 -11.62 20.56 -8.07
C ARG A 172 -13.03 20.30 -7.57
N GLY A 173 -14.01 20.33 -8.46
CA GLY A 173 -15.43 20.16 -8.13
C GLY A 173 -15.75 18.91 -7.32
N ASP A 174 -14.96 17.84 -7.48
CA ASP A 174 -15.13 16.59 -6.76
C ASP A 174 -14.92 16.72 -5.23
N THR A 175 -14.09 17.67 -4.80
CA THR A 175 -13.70 17.86 -3.39
C THR A 175 -13.90 19.28 -2.87
N PHE A 176 -14.39 20.20 -3.72
CA PHE A 176 -14.51 21.62 -3.43
C PHE A 176 -15.23 21.90 -2.10
N PHE A 177 -16.44 21.35 -1.93
CA PHE A 177 -17.23 21.56 -0.72
C PHE A 177 -16.72 20.82 0.54
N ASN A 178 -15.82 19.86 0.38
CA ASN A 178 -15.31 19.12 1.53
C ASN A 178 -14.35 19.93 2.43
N PHE A 179 -13.82 21.04 1.92
CA PHE A 179 -12.79 21.83 2.58
C PHE A 179 -13.20 23.31 2.76
N LEU A 180 -14.41 23.69 2.35
CA LEU A 180 -14.99 24.97 2.71
C LEU A 180 -15.38 24.90 4.18
N LYS A 181 -14.80 25.80 5.00
CA LYS A 181 -15.33 26.05 6.34
C LYS A 181 -16.61 26.87 6.16
N GLU A 182 -17.71 26.39 6.72
CA GLU A 182 -18.90 27.20 6.94
C GLU A 182 -18.61 28.37 7.89
#